data_4072787ce2abbe6e836fedfc187ee4ef
#
_entry.id   4072787ce2abbe6e836fedfc187ee4ef
#
_cell.length_a   1.000
_cell.length_b   1.000
_cell.length_c   1.000
_cell.angle_alpha   90.00
_cell.angle_beta   90.00
_cell.angle_gamma   90.00
#
_symmetry.space_group_name_H-M   'P 1'
#
loop_
_entity.id
_entity.type
_entity.pdbx_description
1 polymer ?
#
loop_
_entity_poly.entity_id
_entity_poly.type
_entity_poly.pdbx_seq_one_letter_code
_entity_poly.pdbx_strand_id
1 'polypeptide(L)'
;SESDVDVCVMLRDTFHTDYAQGKGREDYGFKASDFTFQEYRNLVKKALQDKFRTEYVYDGNKSLKIDENTYHVKADVVPSFQLRNYYYENSLDPNKYIEGVWLQAKTGEIVKNYPKRHKANGIAKNNNTNYQYKKLVRIMKHIKNEMVEDKKTDGDKITSFLVECLVYHVPNNVITGYSTWTETVKQAIIYLYNEIKDGHHTEWCEVSDMLYLFRNRKWTDEDAEQWLVTAWNYLGYGE
;
A
#
# COMPACT_ATOMS: atom_id res chain seq x y z
N SER A 1 -17.62 10.17 5.12
CA SER A 1 -16.15 10.22 4.92
C SER A 1 -15.90 10.92 3.59
N GLU A 2 -15.26 12.07 3.64
CA GLU A 2 -14.72 12.73 2.46
C GLU A 2 -13.65 11.82 1.88
N SER A 3 -13.87 11.30 0.69
CA SER A 3 -12.88 10.47 -0.01
C SER A 3 -12.06 11.39 -0.92
N ASP A 4 -10.79 11.59 -0.55
CA ASP A 4 -9.81 12.24 -1.41
C ASP A 4 -9.56 11.37 -2.65
N VAL A 5 -9.26 12.00 -3.78
CA VAL A 5 -8.86 11.31 -5.00
C VAL A 5 -7.34 11.19 -5.04
N ASP A 6 -6.84 9.95 -5.04
CA ASP A 6 -5.41 9.68 -5.17
C ASP A 6 -5.01 9.50 -6.65
N VAL A 7 -4.10 10.34 -7.14
CA VAL A 7 -3.61 10.31 -8.53
C VAL A 7 -2.10 10.13 -8.55
N CYS A 8 -1.60 9.06 -9.14
CA CYS A 8 -0.18 8.88 -9.38
C CYS A 8 0.19 9.38 -10.79
N VAL A 9 1.07 10.37 -10.88
CA VAL A 9 1.63 10.88 -12.14
C VAL A 9 3.05 10.34 -12.26
N MET A 10 3.24 9.38 -13.19
CA MET A 10 4.49 8.65 -13.32
C MET A 10 5.25 9.03 -14.59
N LEU A 11 6.49 9.50 -14.43
CA LEU A 11 7.45 9.67 -15.52
C LEU A 11 8.11 8.31 -15.82
N ARG A 12 8.22 7.96 -17.11
CA ARG A 12 8.77 6.68 -17.57
C ARG A 12 10.12 6.82 -18.29
N ASP A 13 10.39 7.98 -18.86
CA ASP A 13 11.62 8.22 -19.61
C ASP A 13 12.85 8.37 -18.69
N THR A 14 12.61 8.88 -17.47
CA THR A 14 13.56 8.80 -16.36
C THR A 14 13.01 7.82 -15.33
N PHE A 15 13.81 6.83 -14.93
CA PHE A 15 13.37 5.74 -14.06
C PHE A 15 14.48 5.31 -13.09
N HIS A 16 14.07 4.68 -12.00
CA HIS A 16 14.96 3.98 -11.07
C HIS A 16 14.91 2.47 -11.31
N THR A 17 15.99 1.79 -10.90
CA THR A 17 16.14 0.35 -11.13
C THR A 17 16.56 -0.37 -9.86
N ASP A 18 15.98 -1.55 -9.64
CA ASP A 18 16.51 -2.59 -8.77
C ASP A 18 17.04 -3.69 -9.69
N TYR A 19 18.37 -3.77 -9.83
CA TYR A 19 19.02 -4.69 -10.77
C TYR A 19 19.02 -6.13 -10.26
N ALA A 20 19.13 -7.09 -11.18
CA ALA A 20 19.45 -8.47 -10.86
C ALA A 20 20.77 -8.57 -10.07
N GLN A 21 20.93 -9.63 -9.30
CA GLN A 21 22.11 -9.79 -8.43
C GLN A 21 23.42 -9.72 -9.24
N GLY A 22 24.33 -8.86 -8.78
CA GLY A 22 25.64 -8.65 -9.43
C GLY A 22 25.58 -7.90 -10.76
N LYS A 23 24.42 -7.32 -11.12
CA LYS A 23 24.23 -6.53 -12.35
C LYS A 23 24.11 -5.06 -12.04
N GLY A 24 24.36 -4.23 -13.03
CA GLY A 24 24.30 -2.78 -12.94
C GLY A 24 23.72 -2.15 -14.21
N ARG A 25 23.70 -0.84 -14.23
CA ARG A 25 23.14 -0.04 -15.33
C ARG A 25 23.71 -0.41 -16.70
N GLU A 26 25.01 -0.67 -16.75
CA GLU A 26 25.73 -0.94 -18.00
C GLU A 26 25.33 -2.27 -18.63
N ASP A 27 25.02 -3.30 -17.81
CA ASP A 27 24.54 -4.61 -18.28
C ASP A 27 23.24 -4.50 -19.07
N TYR A 28 22.43 -3.45 -18.82
CA TYR A 28 21.16 -3.20 -19.50
C TYR A 28 21.26 -2.12 -20.58
N GLY A 29 22.44 -1.55 -20.81
CA GLY A 29 22.65 -0.48 -21.78
C GLY A 29 22.00 0.85 -21.40
N PHE A 30 21.69 1.08 -20.11
CA PHE A 30 21.05 2.31 -19.67
C PHE A 30 22.07 3.44 -19.49
N LYS A 31 21.61 4.68 -19.76
CA LYS A 31 22.38 5.90 -19.53
C LYS A 31 21.94 6.58 -18.24
N ALA A 32 22.85 7.32 -17.61
CA ALA A 32 22.49 8.20 -16.51
C ALA A 32 21.62 9.36 -17.04
N SER A 33 20.74 9.85 -16.18
CA SER A 33 19.98 11.09 -16.41
C SER A 33 20.37 12.09 -15.33
N ASP A 34 20.59 13.34 -15.73
CA ASP A 34 20.81 14.46 -14.80
C ASP A 34 19.48 15.05 -14.31
N PHE A 35 18.35 14.62 -14.88
CA PHE A 35 17.03 15.10 -14.51
C PHE A 35 16.61 14.52 -13.16
N THR A 36 16.45 15.39 -12.18
CA THR A 36 16.18 15.03 -10.80
C THR A 36 14.69 14.85 -10.49
N PHE A 37 14.40 14.10 -9.44
CA PHE A 37 13.02 13.96 -8.95
C PHE A 37 12.42 15.30 -8.50
N GLN A 38 13.23 16.17 -7.92
CA GLN A 38 12.78 17.50 -7.49
C GLN A 38 12.37 18.39 -8.67
N GLU A 39 13.13 18.36 -9.76
CA GLU A 39 12.75 19.05 -11.00
C GLU A 39 11.43 18.52 -11.55
N TYR A 40 11.27 17.19 -11.60
CA TYR A 40 10.02 16.59 -12.03
C TYR A 40 8.84 17.00 -11.12
N ARG A 41 9.01 16.91 -9.81
CA ARG A 41 7.99 17.32 -8.84
C ARG A 41 7.57 18.78 -9.03
N ASN A 42 8.54 19.67 -9.30
CA ASN A 42 8.29 21.09 -9.58
C ASN A 42 7.50 21.30 -10.88
N LEU A 43 7.82 20.55 -11.94
CA LEU A 43 7.05 20.59 -13.20
C LEU A 43 5.60 20.16 -12.99
N VAL A 44 5.37 19.05 -12.28
CA VAL A 44 4.01 18.59 -11.94
C VAL A 44 3.28 19.64 -11.11
N LYS A 45 3.95 20.22 -10.09
CA LYS A 45 3.36 21.27 -9.26
C LYS A 45 2.95 22.49 -10.09
N LYS A 46 3.83 22.94 -10.97
CA LYS A 46 3.54 24.09 -11.86
C LYS A 46 2.33 23.78 -12.75
N ALA A 47 2.27 22.61 -13.38
CA ALA A 47 1.14 22.22 -14.22
C ALA A 47 -0.19 22.18 -13.45
N LEU A 48 -0.17 21.72 -12.19
CA LEU A 48 -1.33 21.74 -11.32
C LEU A 48 -1.74 23.17 -10.95
N GLN A 49 -0.78 24.06 -10.63
CA GLN A 49 -1.04 25.46 -10.32
C GLN A 49 -1.62 26.22 -11.51
N ASP A 50 -1.10 25.96 -12.72
CA ASP A 50 -1.61 26.55 -13.96
C ASP A 50 -3.07 26.10 -14.24
N LYS A 51 -3.44 24.87 -13.84
CA LYS A 51 -4.78 24.31 -14.04
C LYS A 51 -5.76 24.66 -12.94
N PHE A 52 -5.36 24.57 -11.67
CA PHE A 52 -6.24 24.66 -10.49
C PHE A 52 -6.03 25.97 -9.70
N ARG A 53 -5.14 26.85 -10.15
CA ARG A 53 -4.62 28.07 -9.52
C ARG A 53 -3.69 27.79 -8.34
N THR A 54 -2.81 28.73 -8.07
CA THR A 54 -1.74 28.60 -7.06
C THR A 54 -2.27 28.43 -5.64
N GLU A 55 -3.37 29.11 -5.32
CA GLU A 55 -3.97 29.12 -3.99
C GLU A 55 -4.60 27.78 -3.57
N TYR A 56 -4.88 26.88 -4.51
CA TYR A 56 -5.45 25.55 -4.24
C TYR A 56 -4.43 24.42 -4.27
N VAL A 57 -3.16 24.71 -4.58
CA VAL A 57 -2.14 23.66 -4.73
C VAL A 57 -1.01 23.83 -3.73
N TYR A 58 -0.87 22.89 -2.80
CA TYR A 58 0.20 22.92 -1.80
C TYR A 58 1.06 21.68 -1.82
N ASP A 59 2.24 21.79 -1.18
CA ASP A 59 3.18 20.71 -1.01
C ASP A 59 2.86 19.88 0.25
N GLY A 60 2.44 18.64 0.06
CA GLY A 60 2.52 17.61 1.10
C GLY A 60 3.92 16.97 1.17
N ASN A 61 4.13 16.03 2.07
CA ASN A 61 5.42 15.34 2.18
C ASN A 61 5.70 14.43 0.97
N LYS A 62 4.75 13.55 0.61
CA LYS A 62 4.85 12.58 -0.50
C LYS A 62 4.02 13.00 -1.72
N SER A 63 2.96 13.78 -1.53
CA SER A 63 2.03 14.23 -2.56
C SER A 63 2.05 15.74 -2.75
N LEU A 64 1.45 16.20 -3.84
CA LEU A 64 0.97 17.55 -4.04
C LEU A 64 -0.53 17.53 -3.76
N LYS A 65 -1.01 18.41 -2.91
CA LYS A 65 -2.41 18.45 -2.50
C LYS A 65 -3.16 19.50 -3.29
N ILE A 66 -4.36 19.16 -3.73
CA ILE A 66 -5.30 20.07 -4.36
C ILE A 66 -6.51 20.16 -3.42
N ASP A 67 -6.80 21.37 -2.92
CA ASP A 67 -8.00 21.58 -2.14
C ASP A 67 -9.24 21.56 -3.01
N GLU A 68 -10.35 21.19 -2.39
CA GLU A 68 -11.67 21.24 -3.04
C GLU A 68 -12.17 22.67 -3.23
N ASN A 69 -12.98 22.84 -4.24
CA ASN A 69 -13.83 24.01 -4.44
C ASN A 69 -15.13 23.60 -5.15
N THR A 70 -15.94 24.59 -5.57
CA THR A 70 -17.22 24.32 -6.26
C THR A 70 -17.07 23.47 -7.55
N TYR A 71 -15.87 23.42 -8.16
CA TYR A 71 -15.64 22.78 -9.46
C TYR A 71 -14.80 21.50 -9.40
N HIS A 72 -14.13 21.23 -8.30
CA HIS A 72 -13.30 20.03 -8.15
C HIS A 72 -13.24 19.55 -6.69
N VAL A 73 -13.10 18.24 -6.55
CA VAL A 73 -12.92 17.56 -5.26
C VAL A 73 -11.47 17.65 -4.81
N LYS A 74 -11.25 17.45 -3.52
CA LYS A 74 -9.92 17.31 -2.94
C LYS A 74 -9.15 16.15 -3.56
N ALA A 75 -7.88 16.35 -3.85
CA ALA A 75 -7.03 15.33 -4.46
C ALA A 75 -5.60 15.36 -3.95
N ASP A 76 -5.02 14.18 -3.81
CA ASP A 76 -3.60 13.96 -3.58
C ASP A 76 -2.94 13.49 -4.88
N VAL A 77 -2.06 14.32 -5.45
CA VAL A 77 -1.29 13.99 -6.65
C VAL A 77 0.11 13.57 -6.25
N VAL A 78 0.49 12.35 -6.58
CA VAL A 78 1.78 11.75 -6.24
C VAL A 78 2.68 11.71 -7.47
N PRO A 79 3.62 12.67 -7.65
CA PRO A 79 4.66 12.55 -8.66
C PRO A 79 5.54 11.34 -8.36
N SER A 80 5.86 10.56 -9.36
CA SER A 80 6.74 9.40 -9.23
C SER A 80 7.56 9.15 -10.49
N PHE A 81 8.74 8.58 -10.33
CA PHE A 81 9.46 7.93 -11.42
C PHE A 81 9.02 6.47 -11.53
N GLN A 82 9.09 5.91 -12.72
CA GLN A 82 8.95 4.47 -12.89
C GLN A 82 10.07 3.75 -12.12
N LEU A 83 9.71 2.72 -11.37
CA LEU A 83 10.66 1.76 -10.82
C LEU A 83 10.65 0.51 -11.71
N ARG A 84 11.81 0.08 -12.18
CA ARG A 84 12.00 -1.15 -12.93
C ARG A 84 12.75 -2.15 -12.05
N ASN A 85 12.07 -3.17 -11.56
CA ASN A 85 12.66 -4.19 -10.72
C ASN A 85 12.99 -5.43 -11.55
N TYR A 86 14.29 -5.65 -11.76
CA TYR A 86 14.86 -6.80 -12.48
C TYR A 86 15.32 -7.92 -11.55
N TYR A 87 15.37 -7.66 -10.25
CA TYR A 87 15.90 -8.60 -9.27
C TYR A 87 15.14 -9.94 -9.27
N TYR A 88 13.80 -9.88 -9.31
CA TYR A 88 12.97 -11.08 -9.30
C TYR A 88 12.93 -11.81 -10.64
N GLU A 89 13.03 -11.10 -11.75
CA GLU A 89 13.03 -11.69 -13.08
C GLU A 89 14.37 -12.31 -13.44
N ASN A 90 15.45 -11.93 -12.77
CA ASN A 90 16.85 -12.33 -13.03
C ASN A 90 17.20 -12.34 -14.52
N SER A 91 16.69 -11.35 -15.26
CA SER A 91 16.81 -11.22 -16.72
C SER A 91 17.63 -9.99 -17.07
N LEU A 92 18.43 -10.10 -18.14
CA LEU A 92 19.14 -8.96 -18.75
C LEU A 92 18.32 -8.28 -19.87
N ASP A 93 17.11 -8.76 -20.17
CA ASP A 93 16.20 -8.08 -21.10
C ASP A 93 15.70 -6.79 -20.46
N PRO A 94 16.01 -5.60 -21.01
CA PRO A 94 15.59 -4.32 -20.48
C PRO A 94 14.06 -4.11 -20.47
N ASN A 95 13.31 -4.95 -21.17
CA ASN A 95 11.84 -4.91 -21.20
C ASN A 95 11.20 -5.87 -20.21
N LYS A 96 11.98 -6.73 -19.55
CA LYS A 96 11.47 -7.77 -18.66
C LYS A 96 11.72 -7.41 -17.19
N TYR A 97 10.81 -6.63 -16.62
CA TYR A 97 10.88 -6.12 -15.25
C TYR A 97 9.51 -6.08 -14.58
N ILE A 98 9.50 -6.07 -13.25
CA ILE A 98 8.32 -5.76 -12.47
C ILE A 98 8.22 -4.24 -12.33
N GLU A 99 7.13 -3.65 -12.84
CA GLU A 99 6.91 -2.21 -12.73
C GLU A 99 6.45 -1.82 -11.33
N GLY A 100 7.17 -0.87 -10.74
CA GLY A 100 6.80 -0.17 -9.54
C GLY A 100 6.81 1.34 -9.71
N VAL A 101 6.62 2.05 -8.61
CA VAL A 101 6.77 3.50 -8.48
C VAL A 101 7.89 3.81 -7.50
N TRP A 102 8.67 4.83 -7.83
CA TRP A 102 9.73 5.38 -6.99
C TRP A 102 9.45 6.87 -6.76
N LEU A 103 9.49 7.30 -5.52
CA LEU A 103 9.40 8.73 -5.18
C LEU A 103 10.30 9.05 -4.00
N GLN A 104 10.67 10.32 -3.89
CA GLN A 104 11.37 10.88 -2.74
C GLN A 104 10.47 11.86 -2.02
N ALA A 105 10.23 11.60 -0.74
CA ALA A 105 9.51 12.50 0.14
C ALA A 105 10.34 13.78 0.41
N LYS A 106 9.71 14.86 0.84
CA LYS A 106 10.42 16.10 1.24
C LYS A 106 11.43 15.86 2.36
N THR A 107 11.16 14.89 3.22
CA THR A 107 12.07 14.46 4.30
C THR A 107 13.33 13.75 3.80
N GLY A 108 13.44 13.46 2.50
CA GLY A 108 14.52 12.68 1.90
C GLY A 108 14.24 11.16 1.87
N GLU A 109 13.19 10.69 2.53
CA GLU A 109 12.79 9.27 2.52
C GLU A 109 12.50 8.80 1.09
N ILE A 110 13.10 7.69 0.69
CA ILE A 110 12.79 7.01 -0.57
C ILE A 110 11.64 6.02 -0.36
N VAL A 111 10.63 6.12 -1.20
CA VAL A 111 9.46 5.24 -1.18
C VAL A 111 9.38 4.46 -2.48
N LYS A 112 9.30 3.14 -2.37
CA LYS A 112 9.07 2.22 -3.47
C LYS A 112 7.76 1.50 -3.22
N ASN A 113 6.88 1.42 -4.23
CA ASN A 113 5.61 0.70 -4.16
C ASN A 113 5.30 0.01 -5.49
N TYR A 114 4.41 -0.98 -5.46
CA TYR A 114 4.02 -1.75 -6.64
C TYR A 114 2.48 -1.77 -6.80
N PRO A 115 1.85 -0.62 -7.08
CA PRO A 115 0.39 -0.48 -7.06
C PRO A 115 -0.34 -1.34 -8.11
N LYS A 116 0.24 -1.54 -9.29
CA LYS A 116 -0.34 -2.42 -10.32
C LYS A 116 -0.39 -3.87 -9.85
N ARG A 117 0.67 -4.33 -9.20
CA ARG A 117 0.77 -5.69 -8.68
C ARG A 117 -0.16 -5.88 -7.48
N HIS A 118 -0.19 -4.91 -6.56
CA HIS A 118 -1.17 -4.88 -5.46
C HIS A 118 -2.60 -5.03 -5.97
N LYS A 119 -2.97 -4.22 -6.99
CA LYS A 119 -4.31 -4.29 -7.61
C LYS A 119 -4.58 -5.65 -8.23
N ALA A 120 -3.63 -6.20 -9.00
CA ALA A 120 -3.79 -7.49 -9.68
C ALA A 120 -3.96 -8.63 -8.67
N ASN A 121 -3.12 -8.70 -7.65
CA ASN A 121 -3.18 -9.73 -6.60
C ASN A 121 -4.48 -9.62 -5.77
N GLY A 122 -4.88 -8.39 -5.42
CA GLY A 122 -6.15 -8.17 -4.72
C GLY A 122 -7.37 -8.56 -5.56
N ILE A 123 -7.35 -8.37 -6.89
CA ILE A 123 -8.40 -8.85 -7.80
C ILE A 123 -8.38 -10.37 -7.86
N ALA A 124 -7.21 -11.00 -8.04
CA ALA A 124 -7.07 -12.45 -8.11
C ALA A 124 -7.60 -13.12 -6.83
N LYS A 125 -7.18 -12.64 -5.64
CA LYS A 125 -7.69 -13.14 -4.37
C LYS A 125 -9.20 -12.97 -4.22
N ASN A 126 -9.73 -11.82 -4.64
CA ASN A 126 -11.17 -11.57 -4.59
C ASN A 126 -11.97 -12.53 -5.49
N ASN A 127 -11.46 -12.83 -6.69
CA ASN A 127 -12.06 -13.80 -7.59
C ASN A 127 -12.00 -15.23 -7.00
N ASN A 128 -10.85 -15.60 -6.43
CA ASN A 128 -10.63 -16.92 -5.80
C ASN A 128 -11.42 -17.13 -4.49
N THR A 129 -12.03 -16.08 -3.96
CA THR A 129 -12.87 -16.12 -2.75
C THR A 129 -14.33 -15.76 -3.03
N ASN A 130 -14.83 -15.99 -4.24
CA ASN A 130 -16.22 -15.67 -4.62
C ASN A 130 -16.61 -14.23 -4.26
N TYR A 131 -15.71 -13.28 -4.49
CA TYR A 131 -15.87 -11.84 -4.17
C TYR A 131 -16.03 -11.54 -2.68
N GLN A 132 -15.62 -12.44 -1.79
CA GLN A 132 -15.71 -12.23 -0.34
C GLN A 132 -14.49 -11.51 0.25
N TYR A 133 -13.30 -11.65 -0.33
CA TYR A 133 -12.09 -11.01 0.18
C TYR A 133 -12.25 -9.49 0.39
N LYS A 134 -12.67 -8.76 -0.64
CA LYS A 134 -12.86 -7.30 -0.53
C LYS A 134 -13.95 -6.91 0.47
N LYS A 135 -14.95 -7.74 0.68
CA LYS A 135 -15.98 -7.52 1.69
C LYS A 135 -15.39 -7.68 3.10
N LEU A 136 -14.63 -8.74 3.34
CA LEU A 136 -13.94 -8.95 4.62
C LEU A 136 -12.96 -7.79 4.92
N VAL A 137 -12.17 -7.34 3.92
CA VAL A 137 -11.29 -6.17 4.06
C VAL A 137 -12.08 -4.93 4.51
N ARG A 138 -13.24 -4.65 3.90
CA ARG A 138 -14.09 -3.50 4.30
C ARG A 138 -14.61 -3.63 5.71
N ILE A 139 -15.07 -4.83 6.11
CA ILE A 139 -15.56 -5.08 7.46
C ILE A 139 -14.43 -4.85 8.47
N MET A 140 -13.26 -5.43 8.25
CA MET A 140 -12.11 -5.28 9.17
C MET A 140 -11.61 -3.83 9.23
N LYS A 141 -11.62 -3.09 8.11
CA LYS A 141 -11.30 -1.65 8.09
C LYS A 141 -12.35 -0.83 8.85
N HIS A 142 -13.61 -1.19 8.76
CA HIS A 142 -14.69 -0.52 9.52
C HIS A 142 -14.53 -0.75 11.02
N ILE A 143 -14.34 -1.99 11.45
CA ILE A 143 -14.04 -2.33 12.85
C ILE A 143 -12.84 -1.52 13.37
N LYS A 144 -11.74 -1.49 12.60
CA LYS A 144 -10.57 -0.69 12.96
C LYS A 144 -10.91 0.80 13.11
N ASN A 145 -11.72 1.38 12.22
CA ASN A 145 -12.09 2.79 12.28
C ASN A 145 -12.94 3.09 13.53
N GLU A 146 -13.94 2.27 13.85
CA GLU A 146 -14.72 2.39 15.08
C GLU A 146 -13.84 2.29 16.32
N MET A 147 -12.89 1.32 16.35
CA MET A 147 -11.93 1.20 17.45
C MET A 147 -11.03 2.42 17.60
N VAL A 148 -10.67 3.12 16.51
CA VAL A 148 -9.91 4.38 16.54
C VAL A 148 -10.78 5.51 17.11
N GLU A 149 -12.02 5.64 16.67
CA GLU A 149 -12.98 6.63 17.18
C GLU A 149 -13.23 6.43 18.67
N ASP A 150 -13.35 5.19 19.12
CA ASP A 150 -13.52 4.80 20.53
C ASP A 150 -12.20 4.81 21.33
N LYS A 151 -11.09 5.24 20.73
CA LYS A 151 -9.75 5.30 21.35
C LYS A 151 -9.26 3.95 21.90
N LYS A 152 -9.66 2.87 21.25
CA LYS A 152 -9.24 1.49 21.58
C LYS A 152 -7.99 1.05 20.83
N THR A 153 -7.62 1.74 19.74
CA THR A 153 -6.42 1.46 18.95
C THR A 153 -5.84 2.73 18.35
N ASP A 154 -4.52 2.70 18.07
CA ASP A 154 -3.80 3.78 17.41
C ASP A 154 -3.93 3.65 15.89
N GLY A 155 -4.65 4.59 15.25
CA GLY A 155 -4.87 4.62 13.81
C GLY A 155 -3.61 4.92 12.99
N ASP A 156 -2.58 5.52 13.60
CA ASP A 156 -1.30 5.79 12.93
C ASP A 156 -0.44 4.53 12.79
N LYS A 157 -0.56 3.62 13.74
CA LYS A 157 0.08 2.30 13.70
C LYS A 157 -0.78 1.30 12.93
N ILE A 158 -2.04 1.13 13.32
CA ILE A 158 -2.98 0.23 12.65
C ILE A 158 -3.65 0.95 11.48
N THR A 159 -2.94 1.05 10.38
CA THR A 159 -3.44 1.72 9.18
C THR A 159 -4.43 0.85 8.41
N SER A 160 -5.30 1.48 7.62
CA SER A 160 -6.19 0.74 6.70
C SER A 160 -5.43 -0.13 5.70
N PHE A 161 -4.20 0.28 5.34
CA PHE A 161 -3.31 -0.50 4.48
C PHE A 161 -2.81 -1.77 5.18
N LEU A 162 -2.37 -1.67 6.44
CA LEU A 162 -1.96 -2.83 7.24
C LEU A 162 -3.11 -3.84 7.37
N VAL A 163 -4.32 -3.36 7.70
CA VAL A 163 -5.51 -4.23 7.81
C VAL A 163 -5.79 -4.97 6.51
N GLU A 164 -5.67 -4.30 5.35
CA GLU A 164 -5.83 -4.94 4.04
C GLU A 164 -4.79 -6.03 3.80
N CYS A 165 -3.53 -5.75 4.12
CA CYS A 165 -2.44 -6.70 3.99
C CYS A 165 -2.62 -7.91 4.94
N LEU A 166 -3.04 -7.70 6.18
CA LEU A 166 -3.35 -8.80 7.10
C LEU A 166 -4.45 -9.70 6.54
N VAL A 167 -5.56 -9.12 6.10
CA VAL A 167 -6.67 -9.90 5.51
C VAL A 167 -6.23 -10.63 4.22
N TYR A 168 -5.26 -10.10 3.49
CA TYR A 168 -4.70 -10.78 2.32
C TYR A 168 -4.05 -12.13 2.68
N HIS A 169 -3.47 -12.26 3.87
CA HIS A 169 -2.88 -13.52 4.36
C HIS A 169 -3.89 -14.52 4.90
N VAL A 170 -5.15 -14.12 5.14
CA VAL A 170 -6.19 -15.10 5.55
C VAL A 170 -6.43 -16.10 4.42
N PRO A 171 -6.40 -17.43 4.66
CA PRO A 171 -6.62 -18.45 3.63
C PRO A 171 -8.00 -18.33 2.97
N ASN A 172 -8.07 -18.69 1.69
CA ASN A 172 -9.32 -18.59 0.93
C ASN A 172 -10.46 -19.41 1.55
N ASN A 173 -10.16 -20.61 2.05
CA ASN A 173 -11.13 -21.46 2.72
C ASN A 173 -11.66 -20.87 4.04
N VAL A 174 -10.86 -20.07 4.75
CA VAL A 174 -11.34 -19.34 5.94
C VAL A 174 -12.28 -18.20 5.52
N ILE A 175 -11.93 -17.47 4.43
CA ILE A 175 -12.78 -16.38 3.92
C ILE A 175 -14.14 -16.90 3.42
N THR A 176 -14.19 -18.09 2.82
CA THR A 176 -15.38 -18.62 2.15
C THR A 176 -16.08 -19.76 2.93
N GLY A 177 -15.51 -20.19 4.06
CA GLY A 177 -15.92 -21.40 4.75
C GLY A 177 -17.14 -21.25 5.68
N TYR A 178 -17.61 -20.02 5.92
CA TYR A 178 -18.65 -19.75 6.91
C TYR A 178 -19.85 -19.05 6.30
N SER A 179 -21.04 -19.31 6.86
CA SER A 179 -22.31 -18.77 6.38
C SER A 179 -22.60 -17.34 6.87
N THR A 180 -21.91 -16.89 7.91
CA THR A 180 -22.10 -15.54 8.49
C THR A 180 -20.81 -14.74 8.50
N TRP A 181 -20.94 -13.42 8.37
CA TRP A 181 -19.78 -12.53 8.47
C TRP A 181 -19.18 -12.49 9.88
N THR A 182 -20.02 -12.65 10.91
CA THR A 182 -19.56 -12.74 12.31
C THR A 182 -18.57 -13.88 12.47
N GLU A 183 -18.93 -15.09 11.96
CA GLU A 183 -18.03 -16.23 12.06
C GLU A 183 -16.81 -16.09 11.16
N THR A 184 -16.97 -15.56 9.94
CA THR A 184 -15.83 -15.29 9.05
C THR A 184 -14.81 -14.33 9.68
N VAL A 185 -15.27 -13.24 10.30
CA VAL A 185 -14.40 -12.27 11.02
C VAL A 185 -13.72 -12.93 12.21
N LYS A 186 -14.49 -13.66 13.01
CA LYS A 186 -13.97 -14.41 14.16
C LYS A 186 -12.82 -15.34 13.77
N GLN A 187 -13.05 -16.15 12.75
CA GLN A 187 -12.05 -17.12 12.28
C GLN A 187 -10.85 -16.45 11.57
N ALA A 188 -11.06 -15.33 10.91
CA ALA A 188 -9.96 -14.54 10.35
C ALA A 188 -9.07 -13.96 11.45
N ILE A 189 -9.65 -13.43 12.54
CA ILE A 189 -8.88 -12.93 13.70
C ILE A 189 -8.11 -14.07 14.36
N ILE A 190 -8.73 -15.23 14.59
CA ILE A 190 -8.07 -16.42 15.18
C ILE A 190 -6.89 -16.84 14.31
N TYR A 191 -7.08 -16.98 13.00
CA TYR A 191 -6.03 -17.38 12.08
C TYR A 191 -4.84 -16.39 12.13
N LEU A 192 -5.10 -15.09 11.95
CA LEU A 192 -4.06 -14.07 11.94
C LEU A 192 -3.29 -13.99 13.26
N TYR A 193 -4.01 -14.07 14.38
CA TYR A 193 -3.40 -14.07 15.71
C TYR A 193 -2.46 -15.26 15.91
N ASN A 194 -2.90 -16.48 15.57
CA ASN A 194 -2.08 -17.67 15.72
C ASN A 194 -0.83 -17.63 14.82
N GLU A 195 -0.99 -17.24 13.56
CA GLU A 195 0.16 -17.12 12.64
C GLU A 195 1.21 -16.11 13.12
N ILE A 196 0.77 -14.98 13.69
CA ILE A 196 1.69 -13.97 14.24
C ILE A 196 2.35 -14.53 15.50
N LYS A 197 1.59 -15.09 16.42
CA LYS A 197 2.08 -15.62 17.70
C LYS A 197 3.07 -16.78 17.51
N ASP A 198 2.83 -17.64 16.54
CA ASP A 198 3.68 -18.80 16.24
C ASP A 198 4.88 -18.44 15.34
N GLY A 199 5.02 -17.17 14.92
CA GLY A 199 6.14 -16.67 14.13
C GLY A 199 6.07 -17.02 12.64
N HIS A 200 4.95 -17.52 12.13
CA HIS A 200 4.79 -17.90 10.71
C HIS A 200 4.67 -16.69 9.78
N HIS A 201 4.44 -15.49 10.31
CA HIS A 201 4.28 -14.23 9.58
C HIS A 201 5.59 -13.58 9.12
N THR A 202 6.76 -14.08 9.53
CA THR A 202 8.06 -13.42 9.34
C THR A 202 8.42 -13.11 7.88
N GLU A 203 7.89 -13.89 6.95
CA GLU A 203 8.05 -13.71 5.51
C GLU A 203 6.81 -13.10 4.82
N TRP A 204 5.83 -12.65 5.60
CA TRP A 204 4.67 -12.01 5.01
C TRP A 204 5.03 -10.74 4.25
N CYS A 205 4.48 -10.64 3.05
CA CYS A 205 4.58 -9.45 2.21
C CYS A 205 3.27 -8.67 2.18
N GLU A 206 3.34 -7.43 1.72
CA GLU A 206 2.15 -6.68 1.32
C GLU A 206 1.38 -7.41 0.21
N VAL A 207 0.17 -6.96 -0.10
CA VAL A 207 -0.64 -7.52 -1.20
C VAL A 207 0.10 -7.54 -2.55
N SER A 208 1.11 -6.72 -2.73
CA SER A 208 1.97 -6.71 -3.93
C SER A 208 2.90 -7.91 -4.07
N ASP A 209 3.15 -8.67 -2.99
CA ASP A 209 4.17 -9.73 -2.85
C ASP A 209 5.61 -9.25 -3.12
N MET A 210 5.86 -7.93 -3.00
CA MET A 210 7.15 -7.33 -3.35
C MET A 210 7.89 -6.74 -2.16
N LEU A 211 7.20 -6.41 -1.09
CA LEU A 211 7.74 -5.73 0.08
C LEU A 211 7.26 -6.45 1.34
N TYR A 212 8.17 -6.69 2.27
CA TYR A 212 7.83 -7.31 3.54
C TYR A 212 6.86 -6.46 4.35
N LEU A 213 5.89 -7.10 5.00
CA LEU A 213 4.82 -6.43 5.71
C LEU A 213 5.32 -5.76 6.99
N PHE A 214 6.25 -6.38 7.71
CA PHE A 214 6.72 -5.92 9.02
C PHE A 214 8.18 -5.44 9.03
N ARG A 215 8.87 -5.39 7.87
CA ARG A 215 10.26 -4.91 7.81
C ARG A 215 10.31 -3.46 7.35
N ASN A 216 11.01 -2.60 8.13
CA ASN A 216 11.17 -1.16 7.84
C ASN A 216 9.83 -0.42 7.71
N ARG A 217 8.89 -0.70 8.62
CA ARG A 217 7.56 -0.07 8.70
C ARG A 217 7.41 0.75 9.98
N LYS A 218 6.40 1.60 10.01
CA LYS A 218 6.02 2.34 11.24
C LYS A 218 5.19 1.50 12.22
N TRP A 219 4.72 0.34 11.79
CA TRP A 219 4.02 -0.66 12.60
C TRP A 219 4.88 -1.90 12.75
N THR A 220 4.63 -2.65 13.80
CA THR A 220 5.28 -3.93 14.09
C THR A 220 4.29 -5.08 14.08
N ASP A 221 4.77 -6.31 14.15
CA ASP A 221 3.95 -7.50 14.33
C ASP A 221 3.29 -7.51 15.72
N GLU A 222 3.96 -7.00 16.76
CA GLU A 222 3.36 -6.83 18.08
C GLU A 222 2.20 -5.82 18.05
N ASP A 223 2.29 -4.73 17.30
CA ASP A 223 1.19 -3.80 17.12
C ASP A 223 -0.01 -4.49 16.46
N ALA A 224 0.23 -5.37 15.46
CA ALA A 224 -0.81 -6.15 14.79
C ALA A 224 -1.43 -7.21 15.71
N GLU A 225 -0.61 -7.94 16.46
CA GLU A 225 -1.07 -8.91 17.47
C GLU A 225 -1.97 -8.23 18.51
N GLN A 226 -1.50 -7.13 19.09
CA GLN A 226 -2.27 -6.37 20.08
C GLN A 226 -3.58 -5.85 19.53
N TRP A 227 -3.59 -5.39 18.27
CA TRP A 227 -4.82 -4.97 17.61
C TRP A 227 -5.82 -6.12 17.44
N LEU A 228 -5.37 -7.32 17.03
CA LEU A 228 -6.23 -8.49 16.88
C LEU A 228 -6.86 -8.92 18.21
N VAL A 229 -6.09 -8.91 19.31
CA VAL A 229 -6.60 -9.19 20.67
C VAL A 229 -7.63 -8.13 21.09
N THR A 230 -7.34 -6.86 20.83
CA THR A 230 -8.26 -5.78 21.17
C THR A 230 -9.55 -5.86 20.34
N ALA A 231 -9.44 -6.18 19.04
CA ALA A 231 -10.61 -6.39 18.16
C ALA A 231 -11.46 -7.58 18.61
N TRP A 232 -10.82 -8.68 19.03
CA TRP A 232 -11.52 -9.84 19.61
C TRP A 232 -12.40 -9.46 20.80
N ASN A 233 -11.84 -8.72 21.76
CA ASN A 233 -12.58 -8.26 22.94
C ASN A 233 -13.64 -7.20 22.59
N TYR A 234 -13.32 -6.29 21.69
CA TYR A 234 -14.25 -5.25 21.22
C TYR A 234 -15.50 -5.83 20.56
N LEU A 235 -15.35 -6.95 19.86
CA LEU A 235 -16.46 -7.66 19.21
C LEU A 235 -17.21 -8.63 20.13
N GLY A 236 -16.81 -8.76 21.41
CA GLY A 236 -17.46 -9.65 22.38
C GLY A 236 -17.19 -11.14 22.15
N TYR A 237 -16.11 -11.50 21.44
CA TYR A 237 -15.78 -12.91 21.18
C TYR A 237 -15.11 -13.61 22.38
N GLY A 238 -14.75 -12.87 23.43
CA GLY A 238 -14.11 -13.39 24.64
C GLY A 238 -15.07 -13.75 25.76
N GLU A 239 -16.38 -13.54 25.57
CA GLU A 239 -17.43 -13.81 26.55
C GLU A 239 -18.03 -15.19 26.39
#